data_3dd0d6d0b186a8ec4f0068ed205f3906
#
_entry.id   3dd0d6d0b186a8ec4f0068ed205f3906
#
_cell.length_a   1.000
_cell.length_b   1.000
_cell.length_c   1.000
_cell.angle_alpha   90.00
_cell.angle_beta   90.00
_cell.angle_gamma   90.00
#
_symmetry.space_group_name_H-M   'P 1'
#
loop_
_entity.id
_entity.type
_entity.pdbx_description
1 polymer ?
#
loop_
_entity_poly.entity_id
_entity_poly.type
_entity_poly.pdbx_seq_one_letter_code
_entity_poly.pdbx_strand_id
1 'polypeptide(L)'
;MNVNDVMTTNVITVTENQTKQQAARLLSEHRISGLPVVNDRSVVGVVSEFDVIGKEGLTVGEIMSRGVISVTPDTDLEEASRILVHERIKRLLVLDQGRLIGIVSRADLVRELATRWVCHVCGEMIHSDEQPEQCPRCEARIVPASSEQAPPGS
;
A
#
# COMPACT_ATOMS: atom_id res chain seq x y z
N MET A 1 -8.28 -12.08 -4.49
CA MET A 1 -8.23 -10.90 -3.61
C MET A 1 -7.79 -9.70 -4.41
N ASN A 2 -8.46 -8.60 -4.27
CA ASN A 2 -8.17 -7.39 -5.02
C ASN A 2 -7.76 -6.23 -4.08
N VAL A 3 -7.37 -5.12 -4.69
CA VAL A 3 -6.89 -3.93 -4.00
C VAL A 3 -7.91 -3.39 -2.98
N ASN A 4 -9.20 -3.46 -3.29
CA ASN A 4 -10.26 -2.99 -2.41
C ASN A 4 -10.26 -3.70 -1.04
N ASP A 5 -9.79 -4.95 -1.00
CA ASP A 5 -9.78 -5.75 0.22
C ASP A 5 -8.69 -5.33 1.21
N VAL A 6 -7.62 -4.68 0.73
CA VAL A 6 -6.45 -4.36 1.56
C VAL A 6 -6.11 -2.87 1.61
N MET A 7 -6.69 -2.04 0.76
CA MET A 7 -6.38 -0.61 0.70
C MET A 7 -6.74 0.13 1.98
N THR A 8 -5.99 1.19 2.26
CA THR A 8 -6.32 2.16 3.30
C THR A 8 -7.30 3.17 2.71
N THR A 9 -8.46 3.34 3.33
CA THR A 9 -9.54 4.21 2.85
C THR A 9 -9.51 5.61 3.44
N ASN A 10 -8.89 5.77 4.60
CA ASN A 10 -8.78 7.05 5.30
C ASN A 10 -7.58 7.84 4.77
N VAL A 11 -7.69 8.31 3.54
CA VAL A 11 -6.58 8.95 2.84
C VAL A 11 -6.48 10.41 3.24
N ILE A 12 -5.30 10.81 3.73
CA ILE A 12 -4.97 12.20 4.02
C ILE A 12 -4.46 12.84 2.73
N THR A 13 -5.07 13.94 2.34
CA THR A 13 -4.74 14.65 1.10
C THR A 13 -4.34 16.09 1.37
N VAL A 14 -3.68 16.69 0.39
CA VAL A 14 -3.37 18.13 0.40
C VAL A 14 -3.79 18.74 -0.94
N THR A 15 -3.86 20.06 -0.98
CA THR A 15 -4.11 20.83 -2.20
C THR A 15 -2.84 21.51 -2.67
N GLU A 16 -2.80 21.94 -3.93
CA GLU A 16 -1.64 22.63 -4.51
C GLU A 16 -1.30 23.93 -3.79
N ASN A 17 -2.31 24.60 -3.23
CA ASN A 17 -2.15 25.90 -2.57
C ASN A 17 -1.61 25.79 -1.14
N GLN A 18 -1.64 24.62 -0.53
CA GLN A 18 -1.08 24.44 0.79
C GLN A 18 0.43 24.61 0.76
N THR A 19 1.00 25.00 1.90
CA THR A 19 2.42 25.26 1.99
C THR A 19 3.19 23.95 2.15
N LYS A 20 4.44 23.98 1.74
CA LYS A 20 5.41 22.92 1.97
C LYS A 20 5.47 22.53 3.45
N GLN A 21 5.43 23.52 4.35
CA GLN A 21 5.44 23.31 5.79
C GLN A 21 4.19 22.58 6.28
N GLN A 22 3.01 22.90 5.74
CA GLN A 22 1.78 22.19 6.08
C GLN A 22 1.85 20.72 5.64
N ALA A 23 2.37 20.46 4.45
CA ALA A 23 2.59 19.09 3.97
C ALA A 23 3.58 18.33 4.85
N ALA A 24 4.70 18.97 5.20
CA ALA A 24 5.71 18.40 6.10
C ALA A 24 5.10 18.02 7.45
N ARG A 25 4.26 18.90 8.00
CA ARG A 25 3.57 18.65 9.28
C ARG A 25 2.66 17.42 9.18
N LEU A 26 1.87 17.29 8.12
CA LEU A 26 0.99 16.14 7.93
C LEU A 26 1.77 14.84 7.78
N LEU A 27 2.84 14.85 7.02
CA LEU A 27 3.73 13.68 6.88
C LEU A 27 4.30 13.26 8.24
N SER A 28 4.72 14.22 9.05
CA SER A 28 5.31 13.98 10.36
C SER A 28 4.27 13.49 11.38
N GLU A 29 3.13 14.16 11.47
CA GLU A 29 2.08 13.82 12.44
C GLU A 29 1.47 12.44 12.19
N HIS A 30 1.24 12.09 10.92
CA HIS A 30 0.62 10.83 10.54
C HIS A 30 1.64 9.72 10.25
N ARG A 31 2.94 10.04 10.31
CA ARG A 31 4.04 9.10 10.04
C ARG A 31 3.89 8.39 8.70
N ILE A 32 3.57 9.16 7.69
CA ILE A 32 3.42 8.69 6.31
C ILE A 32 4.50 9.31 5.42
N SER A 33 4.80 8.67 4.31
CA SER A 33 5.90 9.07 3.43
C SER A 33 5.45 9.85 2.20
N GLY A 34 4.15 10.02 2.01
CA GLY A 34 3.61 10.78 0.89
C GLY A 34 2.14 11.06 1.02
N LEU A 35 1.71 12.11 0.34
CA LEU A 35 0.34 12.61 0.35
C LEU A 35 -0.14 12.80 -1.09
N PRO A 36 -1.33 12.30 -1.46
CA PRO A 36 -1.95 12.69 -2.71
C PRO A 36 -2.30 14.18 -2.70
N VAL A 37 -2.05 14.82 -3.83
CA VAL A 37 -2.42 16.21 -4.06
C VAL A 37 -3.69 16.23 -4.90
N VAL A 38 -4.73 16.84 -4.40
CA VAL A 38 -6.04 16.86 -5.05
C VAL A 38 -6.44 18.29 -5.42
N ASN A 39 -7.16 18.40 -6.52
CA ASN A 39 -7.86 19.61 -6.94
C ASN A 39 -9.33 19.20 -7.15
N ASP A 40 -10.22 19.76 -6.32
CA ASP A 40 -11.59 19.30 -6.19
C ASP A 40 -11.64 17.81 -5.81
N ARG A 41 -11.93 16.92 -6.78
CA ARG A 41 -11.99 15.46 -6.54
C ARG A 41 -10.97 14.69 -7.35
N SER A 42 -10.15 15.40 -8.13
CA SER A 42 -9.16 14.81 -9.02
C SER A 42 -7.78 14.85 -8.39
N VAL A 43 -7.04 13.77 -8.53
CA VAL A 43 -5.64 13.72 -8.11
C VAL A 43 -4.78 14.39 -9.18
N VAL A 44 -4.00 15.38 -8.77
CA VAL A 44 -3.10 16.12 -9.67
C VAL A 44 -1.63 15.78 -9.47
N GLY A 45 -1.30 15.12 -8.37
CA GLY A 45 0.07 14.73 -8.08
C GLY A 45 0.20 14.04 -6.73
N VAL A 46 1.44 13.82 -6.32
CA VAL A 46 1.81 13.29 -5.02
C VAL A 46 2.98 14.11 -4.48
N VAL A 47 2.92 14.45 -3.21
CA VAL A 47 4.04 15.06 -2.49
C VAL A 47 4.62 14.06 -1.50
N SER A 48 5.92 13.81 -1.59
CA SER A 48 6.62 12.84 -0.76
C SER A 48 7.56 13.52 0.23
N GLU A 49 8.08 12.73 1.17
CA GLU A 49 9.18 13.16 2.05
C GLU A 49 10.34 13.72 1.24
N PHE A 50 10.70 13.04 0.16
CA PHE A 50 11.78 13.44 -0.74
C PHE A 50 11.53 14.82 -1.35
N ASP A 51 10.31 15.09 -1.79
CA ASP A 51 9.92 16.39 -2.35
C ASP A 51 10.05 17.50 -1.31
N VAL A 52 9.61 17.25 -0.08
CA VAL A 52 9.67 18.23 1.01
C VAL A 52 11.10 18.54 1.42
N ILE A 53 11.96 17.52 1.48
CA ILE A 53 13.37 17.69 1.89
C ILE A 53 14.23 18.26 0.75
N GLY A 54 14.03 17.74 -0.48
CA GLY A 54 14.98 17.93 -1.56
C GLY A 54 14.65 19.04 -2.55
N LYS A 55 13.40 19.49 -2.61
CA LYS A 55 12.98 20.49 -3.59
C LYS A 55 12.75 21.86 -2.97
N GLU A 56 13.18 22.91 -3.69
CA GLU A 56 12.87 24.28 -3.31
C GLU A 56 11.47 24.66 -3.79
N GLY A 57 10.75 25.43 -2.98
CA GLY A 57 9.41 25.89 -3.26
C GLY A 57 8.65 26.20 -1.97
N LEU A 58 7.63 27.00 -2.05
CA LEU A 58 6.82 27.42 -0.91
C LEU A 58 5.50 26.63 -0.83
N THR A 59 4.99 26.20 -1.97
CA THR A 59 3.69 25.52 -2.05
C THR A 59 3.85 24.06 -2.49
N VAL A 60 2.85 23.27 -2.15
CA VAL A 60 2.77 21.87 -2.58
C VAL A 60 2.82 21.75 -4.10
N GLY A 61 2.13 22.63 -4.82
CA GLY A 61 2.11 22.62 -6.27
C GLY A 61 3.49 22.81 -6.90
N GLU A 62 4.38 23.54 -6.24
CA GLU A 62 5.74 23.79 -6.73
C GLU A 62 6.67 22.59 -6.55
N ILE A 63 6.42 21.75 -5.55
CA ILE A 63 7.30 20.63 -5.19
C ILE A 63 6.74 19.25 -5.51
N MET A 64 5.45 19.12 -5.77
CA MET A 64 4.81 17.82 -6.02
C MET A 64 5.33 17.16 -7.30
N SER A 65 5.21 15.84 -7.33
CA SER A 65 5.44 15.04 -8.53
C SER A 65 4.12 14.80 -9.25
N ARG A 66 4.07 15.03 -10.56
CA ARG A 66 2.82 14.94 -11.34
C ARG A 66 2.57 13.56 -11.97
N GLY A 67 3.58 12.73 -12.05
CA GLY A 67 3.45 11.36 -12.58
C GLY A 67 2.81 10.42 -11.59
N VAL A 68 1.49 10.38 -11.54
CA VAL A 68 0.73 9.55 -10.61
C VAL A 68 0.43 8.20 -11.25
N ILE A 69 0.77 7.12 -10.55
CA ILE A 69 0.39 5.76 -10.93
C ILE A 69 -0.77 5.34 -10.04
N SER A 70 -1.84 4.92 -10.67
CA SER A 70 -3.08 4.54 -9.99
C SER A 70 -3.61 3.20 -10.50
N VAL A 71 -4.44 2.58 -9.67
CA VAL A 71 -5.16 1.35 -10.00
C VAL A 71 -6.63 1.53 -9.65
N THR A 72 -7.46 0.59 -10.08
CA THR A 72 -8.89 0.55 -9.73
C THR A 72 -9.11 -0.38 -8.53
N PRO A 73 -10.26 -0.27 -7.82
CA PRO A 73 -10.49 -1.11 -6.64
C PRO A 73 -10.58 -2.61 -6.94
N ASP A 74 -10.90 -2.98 -8.16
CA ASP A 74 -10.98 -4.37 -8.61
C ASP A 74 -9.67 -4.91 -9.20
N THR A 75 -8.59 -4.12 -9.18
CA THR A 75 -7.26 -4.59 -9.59
C THR A 75 -6.80 -5.71 -8.68
N ASP A 76 -6.29 -6.80 -9.26
CA ASP A 76 -5.75 -7.93 -8.53
C ASP A 76 -4.49 -7.52 -7.74
N LEU A 77 -4.34 -8.08 -6.53
CA LEU A 77 -3.17 -7.82 -5.70
C LEU A 77 -1.85 -8.23 -6.35
N GLU A 78 -1.85 -9.29 -7.15
CA GLU A 78 -0.64 -9.70 -7.89
C GLU A 78 -0.22 -8.62 -8.89
N GLU A 79 -1.18 -8.04 -9.59
CA GLU A 79 -0.92 -6.96 -10.53
C GLU A 79 -0.43 -5.71 -9.80
N ALA A 80 -1.07 -5.33 -8.70
CA ALA A 80 -0.65 -4.20 -7.87
C ALA A 80 0.77 -4.40 -7.35
N SER A 81 1.10 -5.61 -6.88
CA SER A 81 2.45 -5.97 -6.42
C SER A 81 3.48 -5.80 -7.54
N ARG A 82 3.13 -6.28 -8.73
CA ARG A 82 4.00 -6.18 -9.90
C ARG A 82 4.29 -4.74 -10.27
N ILE A 83 3.27 -3.88 -10.25
CA ILE A 83 3.42 -2.45 -10.53
C ILE A 83 4.33 -1.79 -9.49
N LEU A 84 4.10 -2.03 -8.21
CA LEU A 84 4.92 -1.46 -7.13
C LEU A 84 6.40 -1.83 -7.26
N VAL A 85 6.68 -3.08 -7.60
CA VAL A 85 8.05 -3.57 -7.76
C VAL A 85 8.69 -3.06 -9.05
N HIS A 86 7.96 -3.16 -10.16
CA HIS A 86 8.48 -2.77 -11.49
C HIS A 86 8.74 -1.28 -11.59
N GLU A 87 7.81 -0.46 -11.11
CA GLU A 87 7.94 1.01 -11.12
C GLU A 87 8.75 1.54 -9.95
N ARG A 88 9.18 0.69 -9.03
CA ARG A 88 9.98 1.04 -7.85
C ARG A 88 9.34 2.15 -7.01
N ILE A 89 8.05 2.08 -6.83
CA ILE A 89 7.27 3.03 -6.04
C ILE A 89 6.81 2.43 -4.71
N LYS A 90 6.49 3.28 -3.75
CA LYS A 90 6.10 2.84 -2.41
C LYS A 90 4.60 2.63 -2.26
N ARG A 91 3.80 3.26 -3.10
CA ARG A 91 2.34 3.25 -3.00
C ARG A 91 1.67 3.44 -4.35
N LEU A 92 0.45 2.91 -4.43
CA LEU A 92 -0.46 3.09 -5.55
C LEU A 92 -1.70 3.82 -5.06
N LEU A 93 -2.16 4.80 -5.80
CA LEU A 93 -3.44 5.41 -5.57
C LEU A 93 -4.55 4.54 -6.13
N VAL A 94 -5.64 4.41 -5.40
CA VAL A 94 -6.81 3.66 -5.86
C VAL A 94 -7.89 4.66 -6.25
N LEU A 95 -8.24 4.66 -7.53
CA LEU A 95 -9.23 5.56 -8.10
C LEU A 95 -10.44 4.78 -8.57
N ASP A 96 -11.62 5.24 -8.21
CA ASP A 96 -12.88 4.74 -8.72
C ASP A 96 -13.55 5.85 -9.52
N GLN A 97 -13.69 5.66 -10.83
CA GLN A 97 -14.22 6.67 -11.77
C GLN A 97 -13.51 8.03 -11.61
N GLY A 98 -12.19 8.00 -11.49
CA GLY A 98 -11.37 9.19 -11.34
C GLY A 98 -11.33 9.77 -9.94
N ARG A 99 -12.05 9.22 -8.98
CA ARG A 99 -12.06 9.68 -7.58
C ARG A 99 -11.11 8.85 -6.73
N LEU A 100 -10.35 9.52 -5.89
CA LEU A 100 -9.47 8.87 -4.93
C LEU A 100 -10.30 8.20 -3.83
N ILE A 101 -10.23 6.87 -3.73
CA ILE A 101 -10.95 6.10 -2.72
C ILE A 101 -10.03 5.39 -1.73
N GLY A 102 -8.76 5.25 -2.06
CA GLY A 102 -7.82 4.57 -1.17
C GLY A 102 -6.39 4.64 -1.66
N ILE A 103 -5.51 4.07 -0.84
CA ILE A 103 -4.09 3.90 -1.14
C ILE A 103 -3.68 2.49 -0.77
N VAL A 104 -2.88 1.86 -1.62
CA VAL A 104 -2.21 0.58 -1.33
C VAL A 104 -0.71 0.83 -1.30
N SER A 105 -0.09 0.45 -0.20
CA SER A 105 1.36 0.58 -0.01
C SER A 105 2.05 -0.79 -0.01
N ARG A 106 3.37 -0.77 -0.14
CA ARG A 106 4.19 -1.99 0.05
C ARG A 106 3.91 -2.63 1.42
N ALA A 107 3.73 -1.80 2.45
CA ALA A 107 3.44 -2.29 3.80
C ALA A 107 2.12 -3.05 3.87
N ASP A 108 1.09 -2.61 3.14
CA ASP A 108 -0.20 -3.31 3.08
C ASP A 108 -0.04 -4.70 2.46
N LEU A 109 0.76 -4.81 1.41
CA LEU A 109 1.02 -6.09 0.74
C LEU A 109 1.87 -7.02 1.60
N VAL A 110 2.86 -6.49 2.30
CA VAL A 110 3.69 -7.28 3.23
C VAL A 110 2.83 -7.82 4.36
N ARG A 111 1.93 -7.00 4.90
CA ARG A 111 0.99 -7.43 5.96
C ARG A 111 0.08 -8.54 5.46
N GLU A 112 -0.44 -8.42 4.25
CA GLU A 112 -1.27 -9.46 3.63
C GLU A 112 -0.51 -10.78 3.53
N LEU A 113 0.74 -10.75 3.07
CA LEU A 113 1.57 -11.95 3.00
C LEU A 113 1.86 -12.54 4.38
N ALA A 114 2.05 -11.70 5.38
CA ALA A 114 2.37 -12.13 6.75
C ALA A 114 1.19 -12.83 7.42
N THR A 115 -0.04 -12.46 7.07
CA THR A 115 -1.26 -13.01 7.67
C THR A 115 -1.92 -14.09 6.82
N ARG A 116 -1.32 -14.44 5.72
CA ARG A 116 -1.86 -15.38 4.72
C ARG A 116 -1.34 -16.79 4.94
N TRP A 117 -2.26 -17.70 5.20
CA TRP A 117 -1.97 -19.13 5.34
C TRP A 117 -2.72 -19.92 4.28
N VAL A 118 -2.09 -20.91 3.71
CA VAL A 118 -2.71 -21.76 2.70
C VAL A 118 -2.78 -23.18 3.24
N CYS A 119 -3.96 -23.75 3.24
CA CYS A 119 -4.15 -25.16 3.62
C CYS A 119 -3.50 -26.06 2.57
N HIS A 120 -2.59 -26.91 3.00
CA HIS A 120 -1.87 -27.83 2.09
C HIS A 120 -2.74 -29.02 1.63
N VAL A 121 -3.91 -29.21 2.24
CA VAL A 121 -4.84 -30.29 1.89
C VAL A 121 -5.88 -29.83 0.88
N CYS A 122 -6.59 -28.74 1.16
CA CYS A 122 -7.68 -28.27 0.29
C CYS A 122 -7.37 -26.98 -0.48
N GLY A 123 -6.25 -26.32 -0.19
CA GLY A 123 -5.86 -25.07 -0.84
C GLY A 123 -6.60 -23.84 -0.34
N GLU A 124 -7.41 -23.96 0.71
CA GLU A 124 -8.12 -22.81 1.28
C GLU A 124 -7.15 -21.76 1.80
N MET A 125 -7.44 -20.52 1.50
CA MET A 125 -6.66 -19.38 1.99
C MET A 125 -7.27 -18.90 3.30
N ILE A 126 -6.43 -18.81 4.33
CA ILE A 126 -6.84 -18.45 5.69
C ILE A 126 -6.10 -17.18 6.06
N HIS A 127 -6.82 -16.18 6.56
CA HIS A 127 -6.24 -14.94 7.08
C HIS A 127 -6.22 -14.98 8.61
N SER A 128 -5.04 -14.98 9.19
CA SER A 128 -4.86 -15.00 10.64
C SER A 128 -3.49 -14.43 11.01
N ASP A 129 -3.43 -13.68 12.11
CA ASP A 129 -2.18 -13.16 12.63
C ASP A 129 -1.25 -14.28 13.10
N GLU A 130 -1.84 -15.36 13.59
CA GLU A 130 -1.11 -16.55 14.01
C GLU A 130 -1.44 -17.73 13.10
N GLN A 131 -0.53 -18.69 13.03
CA GLN A 131 -0.76 -19.90 12.27
C GLN A 131 -1.98 -20.66 12.81
N PRO A 132 -3.02 -20.87 11.99
CA PRO A 132 -4.17 -21.64 12.44
C PRO A 132 -3.79 -23.10 12.65
N GLU A 133 -4.34 -23.70 13.71
CA GLU A 133 -4.11 -25.12 14.02
C GLU A 133 -4.88 -26.05 13.06
N GLN A 134 -5.99 -25.57 12.57
CA GLN A 134 -6.93 -26.33 11.77
C GLN A 134 -7.51 -25.49 10.63
N CYS A 135 -7.66 -26.13 9.47
CA CYS A 135 -8.33 -25.47 8.35
C CYS A 135 -9.84 -25.33 8.63
N PRO A 136 -10.42 -24.13 8.51
CA PRO A 136 -11.84 -23.92 8.75
C PRO A 136 -12.73 -24.58 7.69
N ARG A 137 -12.18 -24.95 6.55
CA ARG A 137 -12.93 -25.57 5.45
C ARG A 137 -12.91 -27.09 5.48
N CYS A 138 -11.73 -27.69 5.58
CA CYS A 138 -11.59 -29.15 5.50
C CYS A 138 -11.20 -29.81 6.82
N GLU A 139 -11.02 -29.01 7.88
CA GLU A 139 -10.64 -29.47 9.23
C GLU A 139 -9.27 -30.17 9.33
N ALA A 140 -8.50 -30.17 8.25
CA ALA A 140 -7.16 -30.74 8.28
C ALA A 140 -6.24 -29.94 9.22
N ARG A 141 -5.39 -30.63 9.94
CA ARG A 141 -4.36 -30.00 10.75
C ARG A 141 -3.36 -29.27 9.88
N ILE A 142 -3.12 -27.99 10.20
CA ILE A 142 -2.09 -27.20 9.56
C ILE A 142 -0.81 -27.40 10.36
N VAL A 143 0.09 -28.22 9.83
CA VAL A 143 1.37 -28.45 10.44
C VAL A 143 2.26 -27.23 10.13
N PRO A 144 2.97 -26.69 11.14
CA PRO A 144 3.95 -25.66 10.87
C PRO A 144 4.95 -26.23 9.84
N ALA A 145 5.25 -25.43 8.82
CA ALA A 145 6.36 -25.77 7.94
C ALA A 145 7.55 -26.03 8.87
N SER A 146 8.06 -27.25 8.87
CA SER A 146 9.26 -27.60 9.59
C SER A 146 10.26 -26.52 9.25
N SER A 147 10.85 -25.89 10.27
CA SER A 147 11.96 -24.98 10.04
C SER A 147 13.02 -25.77 9.30
N GLU A 148 12.95 -25.74 7.99
CA GLU A 148 14.05 -26.22 7.18
C GLU A 148 15.23 -25.36 7.57
N GLN A 149 16.15 -26.01 8.23
CA GLN A 149 17.41 -25.43 8.61
C GLN A 149 17.97 -24.69 7.43
N ALA A 150 18.24 -23.42 7.62
CA ALA A 150 19.03 -22.68 6.66
C ALA A 150 20.23 -23.53 6.29
N PRO A 151 20.57 -23.69 5.00
CA PRO A 151 21.68 -24.50 4.60
C PRO A 151 22.95 -24.06 5.33
N PRO A 152 23.73 -25.00 5.88
CA PRO A 152 24.93 -24.64 6.59
C PRO A 152 25.90 -23.93 5.66
N GLY A 153 26.32 -22.72 5.98
CA GLY A 153 27.30 -21.97 5.23
C GLY A 153 26.84 -20.69 4.55
N SER A 154 25.64 -20.18 4.88
CA SER A 154 25.25 -18.84 4.46
C SER A 154 25.60 -17.79 5.52
#